data_fad995e643fc21d5dffda984c6e72481
#
_entry.id   fad995e643fc21d5dffda984c6e72481
#
_cell.length_a   1.000
_cell.length_b   1.000
_cell.length_c   1.000
_cell.angle_alpha   90.00
_cell.angle_beta   90.00
_cell.angle_gamma   90.00
#
_symmetry.space_group_name_H-M   'P 1'
#
loop_
_entity.id
_entity.type
_entity.pdbx_description
1 polymer ?
#
loop_
_entity_poly.entity_id
_entity_poly.type
_entity_poly.pdbx_seq_one_letter_code
_entity_poly.pdbx_strand_id
1 'polypeptide(L)'
;MKYLITGINGQLGHDLYKILNDGKNEVFAPTSLTLNLTDPVTIYKSVLEFHPDVIIHGAAYTAVDKAEEEKEYAELVNAVGTSRLVDAAKMVNAKIIYVSTDYVFDGTKKAPYKFYDDVNPLNWYGKTKRLGEEAVLDYEKGMVVRTQWVFGINGKNFVKTMLKLARTKDEVNVVADQYGAPTYTVDLAEKLVMLSKLN
;
A
#
# COMPACT_ATOMS: atom_id res chain seq x y z
N MET A 1 -1.52 -18.65 10.98
CA MET A 1 -1.91 -17.26 11.24
C MET A 1 -3.02 -16.86 10.29
N LYS A 2 -3.91 -15.97 10.73
CA LYS A 2 -5.00 -15.41 9.92
C LYS A 2 -4.57 -14.07 9.33
N TYR A 3 -4.47 -14.00 8.02
CA TYR A 3 -4.06 -12.79 7.31
C TYR A 3 -5.23 -12.15 6.57
N LEU A 4 -5.45 -10.86 6.79
CA LEU A 4 -6.32 -10.05 5.94
C LEU A 4 -5.45 -9.21 5.01
N ILE A 5 -5.67 -9.30 3.69
CA ILE A 5 -4.92 -8.55 2.68
C ILE A 5 -5.89 -7.61 1.99
N THR A 6 -5.66 -6.31 2.05
CA THR A 6 -6.42 -5.36 1.22
C THR A 6 -5.68 -5.08 -0.09
N GLY A 7 -6.42 -4.85 -1.17
CA GLY A 7 -5.84 -4.54 -2.48
C GLY A 7 -5.44 -5.77 -3.29
N ILE A 8 -6.17 -6.89 -3.16
CA ILE A 8 -5.91 -8.17 -3.87
C ILE A 8 -5.77 -8.02 -5.40
N ASN A 9 -6.53 -7.11 -6.00
CA ASN A 9 -6.49 -6.88 -7.44
C ASN A 9 -5.26 -6.07 -7.90
N GLY A 10 -4.50 -5.51 -6.97
CA GLY A 10 -3.26 -4.78 -7.23
C GLY A 10 -2.07 -5.70 -7.46
N GLN A 11 -0.92 -5.12 -7.82
CA GLN A 11 0.32 -5.84 -8.07
C GLN A 11 0.79 -6.60 -6.82
N LEU A 12 0.95 -5.89 -5.71
CA LEU A 12 1.44 -6.43 -4.45
C LEU A 12 0.45 -7.40 -3.80
N GLY A 13 -0.86 -7.04 -3.77
CA GLY A 13 -1.89 -7.89 -3.16
C GLY A 13 -1.96 -9.27 -3.79
N HIS A 14 -1.81 -9.34 -5.12
CA HIS A 14 -1.75 -10.59 -5.86
C HIS A 14 -0.58 -11.48 -5.40
N ASP A 15 0.62 -10.93 -5.31
CA ASP A 15 1.81 -11.70 -4.94
C ASP A 15 1.80 -12.09 -3.45
N LEU A 16 1.30 -11.20 -2.56
CA LEU A 16 1.04 -11.52 -1.15
C LEU A 16 0.10 -12.72 -1.00
N TYR A 17 -1.01 -12.70 -1.72
CA TYR A 17 -1.97 -13.80 -1.68
C TYR A 17 -1.33 -15.12 -2.13
N LYS A 18 -0.55 -15.11 -3.21
CA LYS A 18 0.17 -16.31 -3.69
C LYS A 18 1.13 -16.88 -2.66
N ILE A 19 1.86 -16.01 -1.94
CA ILE A 19 2.85 -16.43 -0.94
C ILE A 19 2.16 -16.96 0.31
N LEU A 20 1.09 -16.31 0.76
CA LEU A 20 0.42 -16.65 2.02
C LEU A 20 -0.59 -17.80 1.89
N ASN A 21 -1.15 -18.02 0.70
CA ASN A 21 -2.12 -19.10 0.44
C ASN A 21 -1.42 -20.45 0.18
N ASP A 22 -0.53 -20.81 1.10
CA ASP A 22 0.34 -22.00 1.05
C ASP A 22 -0.23 -23.20 1.83
N GLY A 23 -1.48 -23.10 2.31
CA GLY A 23 -2.15 -24.10 3.13
C GLY A 23 -1.76 -24.09 4.62
N LYS A 24 -0.81 -23.24 5.04
CA LYS A 24 -0.40 -23.08 6.45
C LYS A 24 -1.05 -21.89 7.13
N ASN A 25 -1.58 -20.96 6.34
CA ASN A 25 -2.24 -19.76 6.80
C ASN A 25 -3.70 -19.75 6.36
N GLU A 26 -4.55 -19.08 7.13
CA GLU A 26 -5.88 -18.71 6.71
C GLU A 26 -5.82 -17.29 6.13
N VAL A 27 -6.22 -17.11 4.87
CA VAL A 27 -6.05 -15.85 4.15
C VAL A 27 -7.39 -15.34 3.66
N PHE A 28 -7.75 -14.13 4.09
CA PHE A 28 -8.88 -13.37 3.58
C PHE A 28 -8.35 -12.19 2.77
N ALA A 29 -8.60 -12.22 1.46
CA ALA A 29 -8.16 -11.18 0.53
C ALA A 29 -9.37 -10.63 -0.24
N PRO A 30 -10.20 -9.79 0.39
CA PRO A 30 -11.42 -9.26 -0.21
C PRO A 30 -11.12 -8.26 -1.33
N THR A 31 -12.02 -8.20 -2.32
CA THR A 31 -12.07 -7.11 -3.27
C THR A 31 -12.75 -5.88 -2.63
N SER A 32 -12.72 -4.74 -3.33
CA SER A 32 -13.42 -3.52 -2.89
C SER A 32 -14.96 -3.68 -2.85
N LEU A 33 -15.52 -4.73 -3.42
CA LEU A 33 -16.95 -5.04 -3.29
C LEU A 33 -17.31 -5.59 -1.91
N THR A 34 -16.36 -6.26 -1.25
CA THR A 34 -16.56 -6.86 0.08
C THR A 34 -15.98 -5.99 1.19
N LEU A 35 -14.79 -5.41 0.99
CA LEU A 35 -14.17 -4.46 1.90
C LEU A 35 -13.85 -3.17 1.14
N ASN A 36 -14.73 -2.19 1.27
CA ASN A 36 -14.58 -0.87 0.67
C ASN A 36 -14.04 0.13 1.69
N LEU A 37 -12.86 0.70 1.45
CA LEU A 37 -12.25 1.67 2.35
C LEU A 37 -13.07 2.96 2.53
N THR A 38 -14.00 3.25 1.62
CA THR A 38 -14.90 4.41 1.76
C THR A 38 -16.15 4.11 2.58
N ASP A 39 -16.43 2.82 2.84
CA ASP A 39 -17.61 2.37 3.58
C ASP A 39 -17.19 1.73 4.93
N PRO A 40 -17.41 2.43 6.05
CA PRO A 40 -17.04 1.92 7.37
C PRO A 40 -17.74 0.60 7.73
N VAL A 41 -18.97 0.38 7.28
CA VAL A 41 -19.72 -0.84 7.60
C VAL A 41 -19.00 -2.06 7.05
N THR A 42 -18.53 -2.01 5.81
CA THR A 42 -17.82 -3.13 5.18
C THR A 42 -16.45 -3.38 5.81
N ILE A 43 -15.76 -2.31 6.26
CA ILE A 43 -14.47 -2.42 6.95
C ILE A 43 -14.65 -3.18 8.27
N TYR A 44 -15.51 -2.66 9.15
CA TYR A 44 -15.71 -3.27 10.47
C TYR A 44 -16.26 -4.69 10.36
N LYS A 45 -17.26 -4.92 9.50
CA LYS A 45 -17.80 -6.25 9.25
C LYS A 45 -16.70 -7.23 8.84
N SER A 46 -15.90 -6.90 7.84
CA SER A 46 -14.85 -7.78 7.31
C SER A 46 -13.79 -8.13 8.36
N VAL A 47 -13.36 -7.17 9.17
CA VAL A 47 -12.33 -7.37 10.19
C VAL A 47 -12.89 -8.15 11.38
N LEU A 48 -14.08 -7.79 11.87
CA LEU A 48 -14.68 -8.42 13.05
C LEU A 48 -15.12 -9.87 12.77
N GLU A 49 -15.69 -10.15 11.60
CA GLU A 49 -16.10 -11.51 11.23
C GLU A 49 -14.90 -12.43 10.97
N PHE A 50 -13.87 -11.93 10.27
CA PHE A 50 -12.69 -12.74 9.97
C PHE A 50 -11.75 -12.87 11.16
N HIS A 51 -11.64 -11.84 12.01
CA HIS A 51 -10.76 -11.80 13.19
C HIS A 51 -9.30 -12.12 12.83
N PRO A 52 -8.62 -11.27 12.00
CA PRO A 52 -7.25 -11.53 11.58
C PRO A 52 -6.24 -11.38 12.72
N ASP A 53 -5.13 -12.12 12.65
CA ASP A 53 -3.94 -11.87 13.45
C ASP A 53 -3.13 -10.69 12.88
N VAL A 54 -3.10 -10.60 11.54
CA VAL A 54 -2.34 -9.60 10.80
C VAL A 54 -3.17 -9.05 9.64
N ILE A 55 -3.14 -7.73 9.49
CA ILE A 55 -3.66 -7.01 8.33
C ILE A 55 -2.48 -6.47 7.52
N ILE A 56 -2.34 -6.87 6.24
CA ILE A 56 -1.41 -6.24 5.31
C ILE A 56 -2.22 -5.31 4.41
N HIS A 57 -2.08 -4.01 4.68
CA HIS A 57 -2.88 -2.98 4.04
C HIS A 57 -2.15 -2.38 2.84
N GLY A 58 -2.45 -2.94 1.65
CA GLY A 58 -1.91 -2.50 0.36
C GLY A 58 -2.90 -1.77 -0.54
N ALA A 59 -4.18 -1.71 -0.18
CA ALA A 59 -5.18 -0.95 -0.93
C ALA A 59 -4.98 0.55 -0.75
N ALA A 60 -4.98 1.29 -1.86
CA ALA A 60 -4.85 2.75 -1.85
C ALA A 60 -5.41 3.36 -3.15
N TYR A 61 -5.77 4.63 -3.09
CA TYR A 61 -5.89 5.49 -4.26
C TYR A 61 -4.49 5.88 -4.72
N THR A 62 -4.04 5.39 -5.88
CA THR A 62 -2.65 5.52 -6.35
C THR A 62 -2.47 6.37 -7.60
N ALA A 63 -3.53 6.99 -8.11
CA ALA A 63 -3.47 7.87 -9.26
C ALA A 63 -2.98 9.26 -8.83
N VAL A 64 -1.63 9.42 -8.78
CA VAL A 64 -0.95 10.60 -8.21
C VAL A 64 -1.47 11.91 -8.78
N ASP A 65 -1.47 12.04 -10.12
CA ASP A 65 -1.91 13.28 -10.79
C ASP A 65 -3.40 13.56 -10.57
N LYS A 66 -4.24 12.53 -10.64
CA LYS A 66 -5.68 12.68 -10.38
C LYS A 66 -6.00 13.00 -8.94
N ALA A 67 -5.14 12.67 -7.99
CA ALA A 67 -5.35 13.02 -6.59
C ALA A 67 -5.41 14.54 -6.37
N GLU A 68 -4.80 15.35 -7.26
CA GLU A 68 -4.90 16.80 -7.21
C GLU A 68 -6.31 17.30 -7.59
N GLU A 69 -7.03 16.55 -8.41
CA GLU A 69 -8.41 16.85 -8.85
C GLU A 69 -9.44 16.16 -7.94
N GLU A 70 -9.17 14.92 -7.51
CA GLU A 70 -10.07 14.07 -6.73
C GLU A 70 -9.67 14.04 -5.23
N LYS A 71 -9.33 15.19 -4.65
CA LYS A 71 -8.74 15.34 -3.32
C LYS A 71 -9.53 14.65 -2.22
N GLU A 72 -10.82 14.89 -2.16
CA GLU A 72 -11.71 14.33 -1.14
C GLU A 72 -11.77 12.80 -1.22
N TYR A 73 -11.82 12.26 -2.44
CA TYR A 73 -11.86 10.83 -2.64
C TYR A 73 -10.52 10.16 -2.30
N ALA A 74 -9.40 10.78 -2.70
CA ALA A 74 -8.07 10.28 -2.35
C ALA A 74 -7.86 10.27 -0.82
N GLU A 75 -8.30 11.32 -0.12
CA GLU A 75 -8.24 11.42 1.34
C GLU A 75 -9.16 10.39 2.01
N LEU A 76 -10.40 10.25 1.51
CA LEU A 76 -11.36 9.29 2.03
C LEU A 76 -10.79 7.85 1.97
N VAL A 77 -10.11 7.48 0.88
CA VAL A 77 -9.51 6.15 0.72
C VAL A 77 -8.23 6.00 1.55
N ASN A 78 -7.26 6.92 1.37
CA ASN A 78 -5.90 6.75 1.88
C ASN A 78 -5.74 7.13 3.36
N ALA A 79 -6.50 8.09 3.84
CA ALA A 79 -6.43 8.58 5.23
C ALA A 79 -7.59 8.04 6.06
N VAL A 80 -8.82 8.42 5.74
CA VAL A 80 -10.00 8.07 6.54
C VAL A 80 -10.25 6.56 6.54
N GLY A 81 -10.18 5.91 5.37
CA GLY A 81 -10.35 4.46 5.24
C GLY A 81 -9.26 3.69 6.00
N THR A 82 -8.00 4.16 5.93
CA THR A 82 -6.89 3.59 6.70
C THR A 82 -7.11 3.75 8.21
N SER A 83 -7.52 4.93 8.67
CA SER A 83 -7.82 5.17 10.09
C SER A 83 -8.92 4.22 10.61
N ARG A 84 -10.01 4.07 9.85
CA ARG A 84 -11.10 3.13 10.21
C ARG A 84 -10.62 1.67 10.24
N LEU A 85 -9.73 1.29 9.31
CA LEU A 85 -9.14 -0.06 9.31
C LEU A 85 -8.24 -0.27 10.53
N VAL A 86 -7.49 0.75 10.97
CA VAL A 86 -6.70 0.72 12.21
C VAL A 86 -7.62 0.55 13.43
N ASP A 87 -8.74 1.30 13.48
CA ASP A 87 -9.70 1.16 14.59
C ASP A 87 -10.29 -0.26 14.64
N ALA A 88 -10.64 -0.83 13.49
CA ALA A 88 -11.09 -2.21 13.41
C ALA A 88 -10.00 -3.22 13.84
N ALA A 89 -8.73 -2.97 13.47
CA ALA A 89 -7.58 -3.77 13.89
C ALA A 89 -7.38 -3.73 15.41
N LYS A 90 -7.51 -2.55 16.04
CA LYS A 90 -7.48 -2.38 17.51
C LYS A 90 -8.55 -3.23 18.20
N MET A 91 -9.77 -3.29 17.66
CA MET A 91 -10.88 -4.05 18.25
C MET A 91 -10.61 -5.56 18.30
N VAL A 92 -9.87 -6.10 17.34
CA VAL A 92 -9.51 -7.53 17.28
C VAL A 92 -8.06 -7.80 17.69
N ASN A 93 -7.35 -6.77 18.17
CA ASN A 93 -5.96 -6.85 18.59
C ASN A 93 -4.99 -7.31 17.47
N ALA A 94 -5.33 -7.07 16.21
CA ALA A 94 -4.55 -7.45 15.04
C ALA A 94 -3.36 -6.51 14.82
N LYS A 95 -2.22 -7.05 14.37
CA LYS A 95 -1.13 -6.23 13.82
C LYS A 95 -1.57 -5.64 12.47
N ILE A 96 -1.19 -4.39 12.18
CA ILE A 96 -1.42 -3.80 10.87
C ILE A 96 -0.11 -3.32 10.24
N ILE A 97 0.15 -3.74 9.00
CA ILE A 97 1.29 -3.30 8.20
C ILE A 97 0.75 -2.49 7.02
N TYR A 98 1.04 -1.21 7.01
CA TYR A 98 0.60 -0.27 5.99
C TYR A 98 1.68 -0.04 4.95
N VAL A 99 1.34 -0.28 3.69
CA VAL A 99 2.23 0.00 2.56
C VAL A 99 2.07 1.45 2.16
N SER A 100 3.09 2.25 2.46
CA SER A 100 3.17 3.67 2.13
C SER A 100 4.09 3.92 0.94
N THR A 101 4.51 5.15 0.73
CA THR A 101 5.18 5.65 -0.46
C THR A 101 6.36 6.57 -0.11
N ASP A 102 7.30 6.72 -1.03
CA ASP A 102 8.35 7.74 -1.02
C ASP A 102 7.81 9.16 -1.23
N TYR A 103 6.61 9.33 -1.80
CA TYR A 103 5.94 10.62 -1.97
C TYR A 103 5.60 11.33 -0.65
N VAL A 104 5.84 10.71 0.50
CA VAL A 104 5.80 11.39 1.81
C VAL A 104 6.99 12.32 2.03
N PHE A 105 8.05 12.19 1.23
CA PHE A 105 9.24 13.05 1.25
C PHE A 105 9.15 14.12 0.17
N ASP A 106 9.94 15.20 0.31
CA ASP A 106 9.99 16.33 -0.63
C ASP A 106 10.98 16.16 -1.80
N GLY A 107 11.77 15.10 -1.80
CA GLY A 107 12.73 14.82 -2.86
C GLY A 107 14.00 15.71 -2.85
N THR A 108 14.20 16.57 -1.85
CA THR A 108 15.32 17.51 -1.80
C THR A 108 16.65 16.89 -1.37
N LYS A 109 16.59 15.71 -0.74
CA LYS A 109 17.78 15.02 -0.21
C LYS A 109 18.58 14.40 -1.35
N LYS A 110 19.90 14.69 -1.39
CA LYS A 110 20.84 14.12 -2.38
C LYS A 110 21.40 12.73 -2.01
N ALA A 111 20.79 12.07 -1.03
CA ALA A 111 21.15 10.73 -0.56
C ALA A 111 19.86 9.93 -0.30
N PRO A 112 19.90 8.61 -0.22
CA PRO A 112 18.72 7.82 0.10
C PRO A 112 18.06 8.29 1.40
N TYR A 113 16.73 8.42 1.37
CA TYR A 113 15.93 8.70 2.56
C TYR A 113 15.97 7.52 3.53
N LYS A 114 16.00 7.83 4.82
CA LYS A 114 15.93 6.87 5.91
C LYS A 114 14.56 6.94 6.58
N PHE A 115 14.20 5.91 7.31
CA PHE A 115 12.86 5.83 7.95
C PHE A 115 12.59 6.95 8.96
N TYR A 116 13.62 7.55 9.53
CA TYR A 116 13.55 8.64 10.51
C TYR A 116 13.75 10.04 9.92
N ASP A 117 13.95 10.16 8.61
CA ASP A 117 14.03 11.48 7.96
C ASP A 117 12.67 12.18 8.01
N ASP A 118 12.70 13.50 8.12
CA ASP A 118 11.49 14.32 8.14
C ASP A 118 10.67 14.13 6.86
N VAL A 119 9.36 14.06 7.03
CA VAL A 119 8.41 13.94 5.93
C VAL A 119 7.84 15.30 5.57
N ASN A 120 7.76 15.59 4.27
CA ASN A 120 7.24 16.85 3.72
C ASN A 120 6.60 16.59 2.34
N PRO A 121 5.42 15.94 2.28
CA PRO A 121 4.79 15.58 1.01
C PRO A 121 4.38 16.81 0.21
N LEU A 122 4.80 16.87 -1.07
CA LEU A 122 4.55 18.01 -1.94
C LEU A 122 3.20 17.91 -2.68
N ASN A 123 2.73 16.70 -2.98
CA ASN A 123 1.48 16.47 -3.69
C ASN A 123 0.39 15.89 -2.78
N TRP A 124 -0.86 15.92 -3.25
CA TRP A 124 -2.01 15.48 -2.46
C TRP A 124 -1.98 13.97 -2.17
N TYR A 125 -1.54 13.16 -3.13
CA TYR A 125 -1.33 11.73 -2.91
C TYR A 125 -0.42 11.47 -1.72
N GLY A 126 0.78 12.08 -1.71
CA GLY A 126 1.73 11.95 -0.60
C GLY A 126 1.15 12.43 0.73
N LYS A 127 0.40 13.55 0.73
CA LYS A 127 -0.28 14.07 1.93
C LYS A 127 -1.30 13.08 2.48
N THR A 128 -2.15 12.51 1.63
CA THR A 128 -3.16 11.52 2.07
C THR A 128 -2.53 10.23 2.56
N LYS A 129 -1.44 9.77 1.93
CA LYS A 129 -0.66 8.62 2.40
C LYS A 129 0.00 8.89 3.75
N ARG A 130 0.53 10.11 3.96
CA ARG A 130 1.12 10.52 5.26
C ARG A 130 0.07 10.53 6.38
N LEU A 131 -1.12 11.04 6.13
CA LEU A 131 -2.22 10.97 7.10
C LEU A 131 -2.57 9.53 7.48
N GLY A 132 -2.54 8.62 6.51
CA GLY A 132 -2.69 7.18 6.79
C GLY A 132 -1.54 6.60 7.63
N GLU A 133 -0.28 7.04 7.39
CA GLU A 133 0.87 6.67 8.23
C GLU A 133 0.67 7.09 9.68
N GLU A 134 0.19 8.32 9.91
CA GLU A 134 -0.04 8.86 11.26
C GLU A 134 -1.05 8.01 12.02
N ALA A 135 -2.17 7.64 11.38
CA ALA A 135 -3.17 6.77 12.01
C ALA A 135 -2.60 5.39 12.38
N VAL A 136 -1.73 4.82 11.51
CA VAL A 136 -1.10 3.52 11.78
C VAL A 136 -0.05 3.61 12.87
N LEU A 137 0.78 4.66 12.87
CA LEU A 137 1.86 4.85 13.87
C LEU A 137 1.33 5.20 15.26
N ASP A 138 0.09 5.70 15.38
CA ASP A 138 -0.61 5.89 16.66
C ASP A 138 -1.09 4.57 17.30
N TYR A 139 -0.93 3.45 16.62
CA TYR A 139 -1.26 2.13 17.12
C TYR A 139 0.00 1.32 17.44
N GLU A 140 0.10 0.79 18.66
CA GLU A 140 1.29 0.05 19.14
C GLU A 140 1.69 -1.16 18.27
N LYS A 141 0.68 -1.79 17.59
CA LYS A 141 0.87 -2.89 16.64
C LYS A 141 0.83 -2.43 15.18
N GLY A 142 0.95 -1.12 14.96
CA GLY A 142 1.04 -0.53 13.63
C GLY A 142 2.46 -0.49 13.11
N MET A 143 2.63 -0.81 11.83
CA MET A 143 3.92 -0.72 11.13
C MET A 143 3.71 -0.06 9.78
N VAL A 144 4.58 0.88 9.42
CA VAL A 144 4.60 1.54 8.11
C VAL A 144 5.78 1.04 7.30
N VAL A 145 5.53 0.61 6.06
CA VAL A 145 6.57 0.22 5.10
C VAL A 145 6.46 1.11 3.87
N ARG A 146 7.41 2.00 3.68
CA ARG A 146 7.50 2.88 2.51
C ARG A 146 8.17 2.17 1.35
N THR A 147 7.61 2.33 0.16
CA THR A 147 8.13 1.74 -1.08
C THR A 147 7.97 2.72 -2.23
N GLN A 148 8.65 2.43 -3.35
CA GLN A 148 8.55 3.25 -4.57
C GLN A 148 8.62 2.37 -5.82
N TRP A 149 8.10 2.89 -6.94
CA TRP A 149 8.23 2.31 -8.28
C TRP A 149 7.96 0.80 -8.31
N VAL A 150 6.85 0.41 -7.68
CA VAL A 150 6.46 -1.00 -7.55
C VAL A 150 6.16 -1.59 -8.93
N PHE A 151 6.75 -2.72 -9.22
CA PHE A 151 6.51 -3.47 -10.45
C PHE A 151 6.37 -4.98 -10.18
N GLY A 152 5.52 -5.62 -10.97
CA GLY A 152 5.27 -7.06 -10.86
C GLY A 152 4.56 -7.62 -12.09
N ILE A 153 4.27 -8.92 -12.05
CA ILE A 153 3.61 -9.61 -13.16
C ILE A 153 2.15 -9.20 -13.27
N ASN A 154 1.48 -8.95 -12.15
CA ASN A 154 0.08 -8.53 -12.15
C ASN A 154 -0.07 -7.02 -12.36
N GLY A 155 -1.19 -6.59 -12.95
CA GLY A 155 -1.54 -5.17 -13.12
C GLY A 155 -0.67 -4.41 -14.14
N LYS A 156 -0.78 -3.08 -14.11
CA LYS A 156 -0.05 -2.15 -14.97
C LYS A 156 1.14 -1.57 -14.22
N ASN A 157 2.28 -1.38 -14.88
CA ASN A 157 3.45 -0.73 -14.30
C ASN A 157 4.35 -0.14 -15.40
N PHE A 158 5.35 0.64 -14.98
CA PHE A 158 6.28 1.30 -15.87
C PHE A 158 7.02 0.31 -16.78
N VAL A 159 7.52 -0.82 -16.25
CA VAL A 159 8.27 -1.83 -17.01
C VAL A 159 7.43 -2.37 -18.16
N LYS A 160 6.19 -2.80 -17.88
CA LYS A 160 5.27 -3.29 -18.91
C LYS A 160 4.90 -2.22 -19.91
N THR A 161 4.76 -0.98 -19.48
CA THR A 161 4.48 0.16 -20.36
C THR A 161 5.65 0.38 -21.31
N MET A 162 6.89 0.39 -20.82
CA MET A 162 8.09 0.52 -21.67
C MET A 162 8.24 -0.63 -22.66
N LEU A 163 8.02 -1.87 -22.22
CA LEU A 163 8.05 -3.05 -23.11
C LEU A 163 6.99 -2.97 -24.21
N LYS A 164 5.80 -2.43 -23.92
CA LYS A 164 4.76 -2.20 -24.93
C LYS A 164 5.16 -1.08 -25.89
N LEU A 165 5.63 0.03 -25.40
CA LEU A 165 6.05 1.19 -26.21
C LEU A 165 7.23 0.84 -27.12
N ALA A 166 8.22 0.11 -26.62
CA ALA A 166 9.37 -0.35 -27.42
C ALA A 166 8.99 -1.21 -28.63
N ARG A 167 7.80 -1.81 -28.64
CA ARG A 167 7.28 -2.59 -29.78
C ARG A 167 6.48 -1.75 -30.77
N THR A 168 6.07 -0.54 -30.41
CA THR A 168 5.09 0.24 -31.17
C THR A 168 5.53 1.67 -31.47
N LYS A 169 6.65 2.11 -30.91
CA LYS A 169 7.18 3.46 -31.04
C LYS A 169 8.66 3.42 -31.37
N ASP A 170 9.09 4.27 -32.31
CA ASP A 170 10.51 4.43 -32.63
C ASP A 170 11.25 5.26 -31.57
N GLU A 171 10.52 6.13 -30.87
CA GLU A 171 11.07 7.00 -29.82
C GLU A 171 10.10 7.11 -28.63
N VAL A 172 10.65 7.14 -27.42
CA VAL A 172 9.90 7.29 -26.16
C VAL A 172 10.58 8.34 -25.29
N ASN A 173 9.84 9.40 -24.95
CA ASN A 173 10.31 10.42 -24.00
C ASN A 173 10.02 9.96 -22.57
N VAL A 174 11.04 9.91 -21.73
CA VAL A 174 10.95 9.51 -20.34
C VAL A 174 11.52 10.62 -19.45
N VAL A 175 10.87 10.88 -18.31
CA VAL A 175 11.36 11.79 -17.27
C VAL A 175 12.75 11.35 -16.82
N ALA A 176 13.72 12.28 -16.73
CA ALA A 176 15.12 11.97 -16.45
C ALA A 176 15.66 12.68 -15.19
N ASP A 177 14.82 13.40 -14.45
CA ASP A 177 15.17 14.16 -13.25
C ASP A 177 14.71 13.49 -11.95
N GLN A 178 14.17 12.29 -12.03
CA GLN A 178 13.73 11.49 -10.87
C GLN A 178 14.75 10.37 -10.57
N TYR A 179 15.13 10.30 -9.29
CA TYR A 179 16.05 9.29 -8.78
C TYR A 179 15.32 8.36 -7.81
N GLY A 180 15.40 7.07 -8.04
CA GLY A 180 14.73 6.08 -7.21
C GLY A 180 15.17 4.65 -7.51
N ALA A 181 14.69 3.70 -6.74
CA ALA A 181 14.93 2.28 -6.95
C ALA A 181 13.61 1.54 -7.21
N PRO A 182 13.49 0.78 -8.30
CA PRO A 182 12.31 -0.03 -8.54
C PRO A 182 12.19 -1.15 -7.50
N THR A 183 10.96 -1.42 -7.06
CA THR A 183 10.66 -2.46 -6.07
C THR A 183 9.88 -3.60 -6.70
N TYR A 184 10.46 -4.80 -6.74
CA TYR A 184 9.76 -5.98 -7.23
C TYR A 184 8.73 -6.47 -6.21
N THR A 185 7.50 -6.74 -6.67
CA THR A 185 6.37 -7.07 -5.77
C THR A 185 6.56 -8.36 -5.00
N VAL A 186 7.23 -9.36 -5.57
CA VAL A 186 7.48 -10.64 -4.87
C VAL A 186 8.46 -10.42 -3.71
N ASP A 187 9.57 -9.69 -3.93
CA ASP A 187 10.53 -9.37 -2.87
C ASP A 187 9.88 -8.55 -1.76
N LEU A 188 9.06 -7.56 -2.13
CA LEU A 188 8.31 -6.75 -1.16
C LEU A 188 7.34 -7.62 -0.36
N ALA A 189 6.59 -8.50 -1.02
CA ALA A 189 5.64 -9.39 -0.37
C ALA A 189 6.32 -10.33 0.63
N GLU A 190 7.46 -10.94 0.26
CA GLU A 190 8.26 -11.78 1.16
C GLU A 190 8.74 -11.01 2.39
N LYS A 191 9.20 -9.76 2.20
CA LYS A 191 9.61 -8.89 3.32
C LYS A 191 8.46 -8.51 4.23
N LEU A 192 7.29 -8.18 3.68
CA LEU A 192 6.09 -7.89 4.48
C LEU A 192 5.64 -9.10 5.30
N VAL A 193 5.68 -10.30 4.72
CA VAL A 193 5.39 -11.55 5.45
C VAL A 193 6.44 -11.84 6.54
N MET A 194 7.71 -11.53 6.29
CA MET A 194 8.75 -11.63 7.32
C MET A 194 8.50 -10.63 8.46
N LEU A 195 8.22 -9.37 8.15
CA LEU A 195 7.92 -8.31 9.12
C LEU A 195 6.66 -8.61 9.94
N SER A 196 5.67 -9.28 9.36
CA SER A 196 4.44 -9.65 10.07
C SER A 196 4.67 -10.61 11.25
N LYS A 197 5.78 -11.35 11.23
CA LYS A 197 6.15 -12.33 12.26
C LYS A 197 7.03 -11.75 13.37
N LEU A 198 7.49 -10.51 13.23
CA LEU A 198 8.23 -9.82 14.29
C LEU A 198 7.26 -9.42 15.41
N ASN A 199 7.71 -9.44 16.65
CA ASN A 199 6.93 -9.00 17.81
C ASN A 199 6.92 -7.46 17.91
#